data_7bc7422044275d725b455894e4c4fc29
#
_entry.id   7bc7422044275d725b455894e4c4fc29
#
_cell.length_a   1.000
_cell.length_b   1.000
_cell.length_c   1.000
_cell.angle_alpha   90.00
_cell.angle_beta   90.00
_cell.angle_gamma   90.00
#
_symmetry.space_group_name_H-M   'P 1'
#
loop_
_entity.id
_entity.type
_entity.pdbx_description
1 polymer ?
#
loop_
_entity_poly.entity_id
_entity_poly.type
_entity_poly.pdbx_seq_one_letter_code
_entity_poly.pdbx_strand_id
1 'polypeptide(L)'
;MNAAPLQPLFVLRPGIRLVLASASPRRRQFMDEWGLSHTIVRPTGVEPRPERGETPAAYALRAATAKAQAVAASAESGAADLILAADTVVALGHDILGKPVDDADALDMLRRLSGREHEVITGVCCLFPDGSSAGFADTSAVRFHAWPDDVLRAYVRSGEPADKAGAYAIQGQGAFLVESVRGSWSTVVGLPVSRLAGGGLDASRRLIPAVFLSCFSGRSRHEAALFIFPSRCLFFLLPCVFCTKSRLPFRISKKF
;
A
#
# COMPACT_ATOMS: atom_id res chain seq x y z
N MET A 1 12.01 -22.93 18.73
CA MET A 1 12.93 -21.92 18.17
C MET A 1 12.22 -20.58 18.25
N ASN A 2 12.63 -19.71 19.18
CA ASN A 2 12.10 -18.34 19.21
C ASN A 2 12.70 -17.58 18.03
N ALA A 3 11.89 -17.29 17.01
CA ALA A 3 12.30 -16.40 15.95
C ALA A 3 12.64 -15.03 16.57
N ALA A 4 13.81 -14.48 16.25
CA ALA A 4 14.14 -13.12 16.63
C ALA A 4 13.03 -12.18 16.15
N PRO A 5 12.64 -11.17 16.95
CA PRO A 5 11.63 -10.23 16.52
C PRO A 5 12.06 -9.59 15.20
N LEU A 6 11.14 -9.60 14.22
CA LEU A 6 11.38 -8.95 12.93
C LEU A 6 11.75 -7.49 13.18
N GLN A 7 12.89 -7.07 12.66
CA GLN A 7 13.27 -5.66 12.69
C GLN A 7 12.33 -4.90 11.75
N PRO A 8 11.78 -3.74 12.17
CA PRO A 8 10.90 -2.97 11.30
C PRO A 8 11.65 -2.52 10.04
N LEU A 9 11.04 -2.74 8.87
CA LEU A 9 11.59 -2.28 7.59
C LEU A 9 11.48 -0.75 7.44
N PHE A 10 10.48 -0.19 8.07
CA PHE A 10 10.19 1.24 8.04
C PHE A 10 9.94 1.75 9.46
N VAL A 11 10.26 3.01 9.67
CA VAL A 11 9.98 3.70 10.92
C VAL A 11 9.28 5.02 10.62
N LEU A 12 8.38 5.40 11.50
CA LEU A 12 7.75 6.71 11.47
C LEU A 12 8.65 7.72 12.19
N ARG A 13 8.47 8.99 11.85
CA ARG A 13 9.11 10.07 12.60
C ARG A 13 8.68 9.99 14.07
N PRO A 14 9.59 10.29 15.02
CA PRO A 14 9.25 10.31 16.45
C PRO A 14 8.03 11.21 16.71
N GLY A 15 7.11 10.71 17.55
CA GLY A 15 5.91 11.44 17.94
C GLY A 15 4.72 11.28 16.98
N ILE A 16 4.87 10.60 15.84
CA ILE A 16 3.75 10.29 14.92
C ILE A 16 3.18 8.91 15.28
N ARG A 17 1.85 8.85 15.41
CA ARG A 17 1.08 7.62 15.54
C ARG A 17 0.44 7.28 14.20
N LEU A 18 0.65 6.05 13.71
CA LEU A 18 0.00 5.57 12.49
C LEU A 18 -1.39 5.02 12.82
N VAL A 19 -2.40 5.54 12.15
CA VAL A 19 -3.78 5.06 12.21
C VAL A 19 -4.14 4.47 10.85
N LEU A 20 -4.43 3.17 10.81
CA LEU A 20 -4.94 2.50 9.62
C LEU A 20 -6.48 2.61 9.60
N ALA A 21 -7.00 3.47 8.74
CA ALA A 21 -8.44 3.69 8.54
C ALA A 21 -9.02 2.58 7.66
N SER A 22 -9.09 1.35 8.18
CA SER A 22 -9.53 0.19 7.40
C SER A 22 -10.00 -0.97 8.28
N ALA A 23 -11.04 -1.68 7.81
CA ALA A 23 -11.46 -2.96 8.37
C ALA A 23 -10.79 -4.16 7.67
N SER A 24 -9.99 -3.94 6.61
CA SER A 24 -9.41 -5.02 5.80
C SER A 24 -8.29 -5.75 6.52
N PRO A 25 -8.41 -7.08 6.76
CA PRO A 25 -7.33 -7.86 7.36
C PRO A 25 -6.04 -7.85 6.52
N ARG A 26 -6.19 -7.81 5.19
CA ARG A 26 -5.05 -7.81 4.25
C ARG A 26 -4.20 -6.54 4.35
N ARG A 27 -4.84 -5.38 4.55
CA ARG A 27 -4.11 -4.12 4.76
C ARG A 27 -3.38 -4.10 6.10
N ARG A 28 -4.01 -4.64 7.14
CA ARG A 28 -3.37 -4.83 8.44
C ARG A 28 -2.15 -5.72 8.32
N GLN A 29 -2.26 -6.85 7.61
CA GLN A 29 -1.16 -7.78 7.40
C GLN A 29 0.08 -7.08 6.83
N PHE A 30 -0.06 -6.18 5.85
CA PHE A 30 1.07 -5.42 5.33
C PHE A 30 1.75 -4.55 6.40
N MET A 31 0.99 -3.92 7.30
CA MET A 31 1.55 -3.11 8.37
C MET A 31 2.31 -3.99 9.37
N ASP A 32 1.73 -5.14 9.73
CA ASP A 32 2.34 -6.12 10.64
C ASP A 32 3.65 -6.68 10.06
N GLU A 33 3.65 -7.08 8.78
CA GLU A 33 4.84 -7.59 8.07
C GLU A 33 5.96 -6.54 7.94
N TRP A 34 5.62 -5.27 7.87
CA TRP A 34 6.59 -4.18 7.85
C TRP A 34 7.10 -3.80 9.24
N GLY A 35 6.51 -4.36 10.30
CA GLY A 35 6.83 -4.03 11.68
C GLY A 35 6.41 -2.61 12.08
N LEU A 36 5.44 -2.02 11.36
CA LEU A 36 4.89 -0.70 11.66
C LEU A 36 3.88 -0.79 12.80
N SER A 37 4.21 -0.19 13.93
CA SER A 37 3.25 0.01 15.01
C SER A 37 2.10 0.88 14.53
N HIS A 38 0.86 0.37 14.62
CA HIS A 38 -0.33 1.06 14.11
C HIS A 38 -1.56 0.79 14.98
N THR A 39 -2.51 1.71 14.91
CA THR A 39 -3.85 1.56 15.48
C THR A 39 -4.84 1.36 14.35
N ILE A 40 -5.81 0.46 14.51
CA ILE A 40 -6.88 0.26 13.55
C ILE A 40 -8.10 1.05 14.01
N VAL A 41 -8.59 1.94 13.14
CA VAL A 41 -9.87 2.63 13.32
C VAL A 41 -10.74 2.33 12.11
N ARG A 42 -11.93 1.79 12.34
CA ARG A 42 -12.88 1.51 11.26
C ARG A 42 -13.56 2.79 10.83
N PRO A 43 -13.51 3.17 9.54
CA PRO A 43 -14.27 4.30 9.07
C PRO A 43 -15.76 4.07 9.30
N THR A 44 -16.42 5.07 9.89
CA THR A 44 -17.88 5.10 10.03
C THR A 44 -18.48 5.96 8.93
N GLY A 45 -19.64 5.57 8.42
CA GLY A 45 -20.35 6.33 7.38
C GLY A 45 -20.63 5.50 6.13
N VAL A 46 -21.35 6.11 5.21
CA VAL A 46 -21.73 5.48 3.94
C VAL A 46 -20.60 5.65 2.95
N GLU A 47 -20.18 4.55 2.33
CA GLU A 47 -19.22 4.58 1.23
C GLU A 47 -19.80 5.40 0.06
N PRO A 48 -19.06 6.37 -0.49
CA PRO A 48 -19.56 7.20 -1.58
C PRO A 48 -19.88 6.32 -2.79
N ARG A 49 -20.94 6.64 -3.52
CA ARG A 49 -21.26 5.97 -4.78
C ARG A 49 -20.46 6.59 -5.93
N PRO A 50 -20.10 5.82 -6.98
CA PRO A 50 -19.50 6.38 -8.19
C PRO A 50 -20.38 7.50 -8.77
N GLU A 51 -19.74 8.57 -9.22
CA GLU A 51 -20.40 9.70 -9.89
C GLU A 51 -20.44 9.49 -11.40
N ARG A 52 -21.40 10.14 -12.08
CA ARG A 52 -21.53 10.02 -13.53
C ARG A 52 -20.28 10.57 -14.22
N GLY A 53 -19.62 9.73 -15.02
CA GLY A 53 -18.40 10.09 -15.75
C GLY A 53 -17.13 10.07 -14.91
N GLU A 54 -17.21 9.66 -13.65
CA GLU A 54 -16.05 9.51 -12.81
C GLU A 54 -15.24 8.27 -13.23
N THR A 55 -13.92 8.43 -13.36
CA THR A 55 -13.05 7.29 -13.66
C THR A 55 -12.90 6.39 -12.45
N PRO A 56 -12.68 5.06 -12.64
CA PRO A 56 -12.45 4.14 -11.50
C PRO A 56 -11.30 4.59 -10.57
N ALA A 57 -10.26 5.22 -11.13
CA ALA A 57 -9.13 5.74 -10.34
C ALA A 57 -9.53 6.96 -9.48
N ALA A 58 -10.31 7.88 -10.06
CA ALA A 58 -10.83 9.04 -9.31
C ALA A 58 -11.76 8.59 -8.18
N TYR A 59 -12.66 7.66 -8.47
CA TYR A 59 -13.57 7.09 -7.48
C TYR A 59 -12.81 6.39 -6.33
N ALA A 60 -11.86 5.51 -6.64
CA ALA A 60 -11.08 4.81 -5.61
C ALA A 60 -10.32 5.78 -4.68
N LEU A 61 -9.74 6.85 -5.27
CA LEU A 61 -9.07 7.89 -4.49
C LEU A 61 -10.04 8.69 -3.64
N ARG A 62 -11.20 9.07 -4.17
CA ARG A 62 -12.24 9.81 -3.44
C ARG A 62 -12.80 8.96 -2.29
N ALA A 63 -13.06 7.68 -2.52
CA ALA A 63 -13.51 6.75 -1.49
C ALA A 63 -12.46 6.57 -0.37
N ALA A 64 -11.18 6.45 -0.73
CA ALA A 64 -10.09 6.41 0.24
C ALA A 64 -10.01 7.71 1.05
N THR A 65 -10.16 8.87 0.39
CA THR A 65 -10.15 10.19 1.06
C THR A 65 -11.31 10.33 2.04
N ALA A 66 -12.51 9.94 1.64
CA ALA A 66 -13.68 9.96 2.53
C ALA A 66 -13.48 9.08 3.77
N LYS A 67 -12.87 7.89 3.62
CA LYS A 67 -12.51 7.02 4.75
C LYS A 67 -11.50 7.66 5.69
N ALA A 68 -10.49 8.32 5.17
CA ALA A 68 -9.49 9.03 5.98
C ALA A 68 -10.14 10.17 6.77
N GLN A 69 -10.98 10.98 6.11
CA GLN A 69 -11.69 12.11 6.72
C GLN A 69 -12.68 11.64 7.80
N ALA A 70 -13.40 10.55 7.58
CA ALA A 70 -14.33 9.99 8.57
C ALA A 70 -13.59 9.56 9.84
N VAL A 71 -12.40 8.98 9.72
CA VAL A 71 -11.57 8.62 10.88
C VAL A 71 -10.99 9.86 11.53
N ALA A 72 -10.54 10.86 10.78
CA ALA A 72 -10.03 12.11 11.33
C ALA A 72 -11.09 12.87 12.15
N ALA A 73 -12.36 12.76 11.76
CA ALA A 73 -13.48 13.38 12.47
C ALA A 73 -13.96 12.56 13.69
N SER A 74 -13.46 11.35 13.88
CA SER A 74 -13.86 10.49 14.99
C SER A 74 -13.15 10.86 16.30
N ALA A 75 -13.75 10.49 17.44
CA ALA A 75 -13.15 10.69 18.75
C ALA A 75 -11.88 9.83 18.99
N GLU A 76 -11.62 8.85 18.13
CA GLU A 76 -10.45 7.97 18.20
C GLU A 76 -9.20 8.59 17.56
N SER A 77 -9.36 9.70 16.82
CA SER A 77 -8.26 10.43 16.18
C SER A 77 -7.61 11.43 17.13
N GLY A 78 -6.28 11.51 17.06
CA GLY A 78 -5.46 12.46 17.84
C GLY A 78 -4.68 13.43 16.95
N ALA A 79 -4.20 14.53 17.55
CA ALA A 79 -3.47 15.58 16.83
C ALA A 79 -2.12 15.11 16.22
N ALA A 80 -1.57 13.98 16.70
CA ALA A 80 -0.31 13.43 16.20
C ALA A 80 -0.51 12.28 15.19
N ASP A 81 -1.72 12.09 14.67
CA ASP A 81 -2.05 10.95 13.84
C ASP A 81 -1.67 11.18 12.38
N LEU A 82 -0.97 10.19 11.83
CA LEU A 82 -0.89 9.94 10.38
C LEU A 82 -1.97 8.91 10.03
N ILE A 83 -3.05 9.35 9.38
CA ILE A 83 -4.16 8.48 9.01
C ILE A 83 -3.92 7.97 7.60
N LEU A 84 -3.79 6.64 7.46
CA LEU A 84 -3.67 5.95 6.19
C LEU A 84 -4.98 5.24 5.86
N ALA A 85 -5.61 5.64 4.77
CA ALA A 85 -6.79 5.00 4.23
C ALA A 85 -6.54 4.48 2.82
N ALA A 86 -7.25 3.42 2.44
CA ALA A 86 -7.24 2.92 1.08
C ALA A 86 -8.64 2.40 0.69
N ASP A 87 -8.92 2.47 -0.61
CA ASP A 87 -10.08 1.83 -1.22
C ASP A 87 -9.69 1.09 -2.48
N THR A 88 -10.34 -0.06 -2.73
CA THR A 88 -9.99 -0.93 -3.86
C THR A 88 -11.24 -1.28 -4.64
N VAL A 89 -11.18 -1.06 -5.94
CA VAL A 89 -12.25 -1.37 -6.88
C VAL A 89 -11.74 -2.25 -8.01
N VAL A 90 -12.65 -3.05 -8.56
CA VAL A 90 -12.43 -3.80 -9.79
C VAL A 90 -13.18 -3.10 -10.90
N ALA A 91 -12.56 -2.91 -12.06
CA ALA A 91 -13.18 -2.25 -13.20
C ALA A 91 -13.04 -3.11 -14.48
N LEU A 92 -14.15 -3.27 -15.20
CA LEU A 92 -14.17 -3.88 -16.51
C LEU A 92 -14.56 -2.81 -17.54
N GLY A 93 -13.55 -2.22 -18.18
CA GLY A 93 -13.72 -0.99 -18.94
C GLY A 93 -14.13 0.16 -18.02
N HIS A 94 -15.30 0.74 -18.25
CA HIS A 94 -15.83 1.82 -17.43
C HIS A 94 -16.70 1.34 -16.26
N ASP A 95 -17.08 0.06 -16.24
CA ASP A 95 -17.94 -0.50 -15.21
C ASP A 95 -17.15 -0.81 -13.95
N ILE A 96 -17.52 -0.18 -12.84
CA ILE A 96 -16.96 -0.46 -11.52
C ILE A 96 -17.76 -1.60 -10.90
N LEU A 97 -17.07 -2.71 -10.62
CA LEU A 97 -17.62 -3.88 -9.94
C LEU A 97 -17.34 -3.75 -8.44
N GLY A 98 -18.38 -3.43 -7.68
CA GLY A 98 -18.33 -3.37 -6.22
C GLY A 98 -18.31 -4.76 -5.58
N LYS A 99 -18.71 -4.82 -4.31
CA LYS A 99 -18.99 -6.10 -3.64
C LYS A 99 -20.32 -6.66 -4.15
N PRO A 100 -20.41 -7.98 -4.35
CA PRO A 100 -21.66 -8.58 -4.75
C PRO A 100 -22.71 -8.42 -3.65
N VAL A 101 -23.97 -8.29 -4.05
CA VAL A 101 -25.10 -8.19 -3.13
C VAL A 101 -25.58 -9.56 -2.67
N ASP A 102 -25.35 -10.59 -3.49
CA ASP A 102 -25.68 -11.98 -3.23
C ASP A 102 -24.83 -12.93 -4.11
N ASP A 103 -25.05 -14.23 -3.98
CA ASP A 103 -24.35 -15.28 -4.75
C ASP A 103 -24.64 -15.21 -6.26
N ALA A 104 -25.83 -14.77 -6.65
CA ALA A 104 -26.19 -14.65 -8.07
C ALA A 104 -25.42 -13.47 -8.71
N ASP A 105 -25.33 -12.35 -8.03
CA ASP A 105 -24.54 -11.20 -8.45
C ASP A 105 -23.03 -11.52 -8.47
N ALA A 106 -22.54 -12.25 -7.45
CA ALA A 106 -21.16 -12.74 -7.43
C ALA A 106 -20.83 -13.61 -8.64
N LEU A 107 -21.72 -14.54 -8.99
CA LEU A 107 -21.55 -15.40 -10.17
C LEU A 107 -21.59 -14.60 -11.47
N ASP A 108 -22.46 -13.61 -11.60
CA ASP A 108 -22.51 -12.75 -12.78
C ASP A 108 -21.22 -11.94 -12.93
N MET A 109 -20.72 -11.35 -11.86
CA MET A 109 -19.43 -10.64 -11.87
C MET A 109 -18.30 -11.57 -12.34
N LEU A 110 -18.21 -12.78 -11.80
CA LEU A 110 -17.16 -13.75 -12.17
C LEU A 110 -17.27 -14.19 -13.63
N ARG A 111 -18.48 -14.39 -14.16
CA ARG A 111 -18.72 -14.68 -15.60
C ARG A 111 -18.25 -13.54 -16.49
N ARG A 112 -18.51 -12.30 -16.09
CA ARG A 112 -18.07 -11.11 -16.83
C ARG A 112 -16.54 -10.99 -16.86
N LEU A 113 -15.85 -11.43 -15.81
CA LEU A 113 -14.39 -11.38 -15.70
C LEU A 113 -13.69 -12.59 -16.32
N SER A 114 -14.35 -13.75 -16.40
CA SER A 114 -13.78 -15.02 -16.90
C SER A 114 -13.24 -14.87 -18.34
N GLY A 115 -11.97 -15.26 -18.53
CA GLY A 115 -11.27 -15.17 -19.81
C GLY A 115 -10.91 -13.75 -20.25
N ARG A 116 -11.08 -12.74 -19.40
CA ARG A 116 -10.84 -11.33 -19.73
C ARG A 116 -9.78 -10.69 -18.87
N GLU A 117 -9.23 -9.61 -19.39
CA GLU A 117 -8.42 -8.67 -18.61
C GLU A 117 -9.34 -7.58 -18.04
N HIS A 118 -9.08 -7.25 -16.79
CA HIS A 118 -9.77 -6.18 -16.06
C HIS A 118 -8.77 -5.43 -15.19
N GLU A 119 -9.16 -4.29 -14.67
CA GLU A 119 -8.31 -3.47 -13.82
C GLU A 119 -8.70 -3.61 -12.36
N VAL A 120 -7.69 -3.67 -11.49
CA VAL A 120 -7.83 -3.50 -10.05
C VAL A 120 -7.13 -2.21 -9.66
N ILE A 121 -7.91 -1.28 -9.13
CA ILE A 121 -7.44 0.05 -8.78
C ILE A 121 -7.53 0.23 -7.27
N THR A 122 -6.43 0.61 -6.65
CA THR A 122 -6.40 0.99 -5.23
C THR A 122 -6.05 2.46 -5.08
N GLY A 123 -7.01 3.23 -4.59
CA GLY A 123 -6.81 4.59 -4.11
C GLY A 123 -6.24 4.58 -2.70
N VAL A 124 -5.29 5.46 -2.43
CA VAL A 124 -4.66 5.66 -1.12
C VAL A 124 -4.75 7.13 -0.75
N CYS A 125 -5.10 7.40 0.50
CA CYS A 125 -5.07 8.75 1.08
C CYS A 125 -4.35 8.71 2.42
N CYS A 126 -3.42 9.65 2.61
CA CYS A 126 -2.77 9.94 3.88
C CYS A 126 -3.19 11.33 4.35
N LEU A 127 -3.70 11.42 5.58
CA LEU A 127 -3.89 12.69 6.27
C LEU A 127 -2.78 12.82 7.31
N PHE A 128 -2.09 13.95 7.29
CA PHE A 128 -0.94 14.22 8.16
C PHE A 128 -1.36 15.04 9.40
N PRO A 129 -0.55 15.00 10.48
CA PRO A 129 -0.83 15.75 11.70
C PRO A 129 -0.96 17.28 11.50
N ASP A 130 -0.35 17.83 10.44
CA ASP A 130 -0.44 19.23 10.07
C ASP A 130 -1.74 19.62 9.34
N GLY A 131 -2.67 18.67 9.19
CA GLY A 131 -3.94 18.84 8.48
C GLY A 131 -3.82 18.71 6.96
N SER A 132 -2.61 18.57 6.43
CA SER A 132 -2.41 18.36 5.00
C SER A 132 -2.74 16.93 4.58
N SER A 133 -3.00 16.73 3.29
CA SER A 133 -3.27 15.40 2.73
C SER A 133 -2.42 15.13 1.51
N ALA A 134 -2.15 13.86 1.26
CA ALA A 134 -1.60 13.38 0.00
C ALA A 134 -2.29 12.06 -0.38
N GLY A 135 -2.50 11.87 -1.67
CA GLY A 135 -3.13 10.65 -2.16
C GLY A 135 -2.77 10.36 -3.60
N PHE A 136 -2.97 9.11 -3.97
CA PHE A 136 -2.78 8.63 -5.33
C PHE A 136 -3.68 7.40 -5.57
N ALA A 137 -3.91 7.07 -6.83
CA ALA A 137 -4.49 5.79 -7.24
C ALA A 137 -3.42 4.98 -7.99
N ASP A 138 -3.38 3.68 -7.74
CA ASP A 138 -2.49 2.73 -8.41
C ASP A 138 -3.32 1.65 -9.09
N THR A 139 -2.98 1.31 -10.34
CA THR A 139 -3.74 0.39 -11.18
C THR A 139 -2.88 -0.80 -11.56
N SER A 140 -3.47 -1.99 -11.47
CA SER A 140 -2.91 -3.24 -11.97
C SER A 140 -3.92 -3.93 -12.87
N ALA A 141 -3.47 -4.43 -14.01
CA ALA A 141 -4.29 -5.26 -14.88
C ALA A 141 -4.19 -6.71 -14.43
N VAL A 142 -5.34 -7.36 -14.31
CA VAL A 142 -5.47 -8.77 -13.93
C VAL A 142 -6.20 -9.51 -15.05
N ARG A 143 -5.63 -10.60 -15.49
CA ARG A 143 -6.24 -11.49 -16.47
C ARG A 143 -6.72 -12.77 -15.81
N PHE A 144 -7.95 -13.17 -16.09
CA PHE A 144 -8.50 -14.45 -15.67
C PHE A 144 -8.36 -15.50 -16.76
N HIS A 145 -8.14 -16.73 -16.34
CA HIS A 145 -8.42 -17.90 -17.20
C HIS A 145 -9.90 -17.95 -17.56
N ALA A 146 -10.21 -18.55 -18.71
CA ALA A 146 -11.58 -18.87 -19.08
C ALA A 146 -12.07 -20.09 -18.28
N TRP A 147 -12.82 -19.86 -17.22
CA TRP A 147 -13.35 -20.91 -16.37
C TRP A 147 -14.78 -21.28 -16.73
N PRO A 148 -15.14 -22.59 -16.73
CA PRO A 148 -16.49 -23.01 -16.93
C PRO A 148 -17.39 -22.66 -15.73
N ASP A 149 -18.70 -22.60 -15.98
CA ASP A 149 -19.70 -22.09 -15.03
C ASP A 149 -19.78 -22.91 -13.73
N ASP A 150 -19.57 -24.19 -13.78
CA ASP A 150 -19.58 -25.10 -12.62
C ASP A 150 -18.42 -24.80 -11.66
N VAL A 151 -17.24 -24.45 -12.18
CA VAL A 151 -16.09 -24.01 -11.40
C VAL A 151 -16.37 -22.67 -10.72
N LEU A 152 -16.91 -21.69 -11.45
CA LEU A 152 -17.28 -20.39 -10.89
C LEU A 152 -18.34 -20.54 -9.78
N ARG A 153 -19.36 -21.39 -10.01
CA ARG A 153 -20.35 -21.72 -8.97
C ARG A 153 -19.74 -22.39 -7.75
N ALA A 154 -18.75 -23.28 -7.94
CA ALA A 154 -18.07 -23.91 -6.82
C ALA A 154 -17.32 -22.88 -5.97
N TYR A 155 -16.68 -21.90 -6.61
CA TYR A 155 -16.00 -20.81 -5.91
C TYR A 155 -17.00 -19.90 -5.17
N VAL A 156 -18.14 -19.55 -5.77
CA VAL A 156 -19.19 -18.77 -5.08
C VAL A 156 -19.67 -19.47 -3.82
N ARG A 157 -19.91 -20.80 -3.89
CA ARG A 157 -20.33 -21.60 -2.72
C ARG A 157 -19.31 -21.64 -1.58
N SER A 158 -18.04 -21.27 -1.83
CA SER A 158 -17.03 -21.16 -0.75
C SER A 158 -17.31 -20.00 0.21
N GLY A 159 -18.14 -19.04 -0.21
CA GLY A 159 -18.42 -17.80 0.55
C GLY A 159 -17.30 -16.76 0.48
N GLU A 160 -16.13 -17.08 -0.09
CA GLU A 160 -15.01 -16.14 -0.19
C GLU A 160 -15.34 -14.88 -1.02
N PRO A 161 -16.14 -14.94 -2.10
CA PRO A 161 -16.51 -13.78 -2.90
C PRO A 161 -17.26 -12.67 -2.18
N ALA A 162 -18.04 -12.99 -1.16
CA ALA A 162 -19.12 -12.17 -0.63
C ALA A 162 -18.71 -10.75 -0.17
N ASP A 163 -17.48 -10.56 0.29
CA ASP A 163 -16.98 -9.27 0.80
C ASP A 163 -15.89 -8.65 -0.10
N LYS A 164 -15.76 -9.12 -1.35
CA LYS A 164 -14.71 -8.71 -2.28
C LYS A 164 -15.25 -7.91 -3.46
N ALA A 165 -14.56 -6.82 -3.80
CA ALA A 165 -14.85 -6.11 -5.06
C ALA A 165 -14.58 -7.04 -6.25
N GLY A 166 -15.52 -7.08 -7.22
CA GLY A 166 -15.48 -7.99 -8.37
C GLY A 166 -15.66 -9.46 -8.00
N ALA A 167 -16.14 -9.75 -6.79
CA ALA A 167 -16.44 -11.09 -6.29
C ALA A 167 -15.25 -12.07 -6.29
N TYR A 168 -13.99 -11.60 -6.11
CA TYR A 168 -12.84 -12.49 -6.00
C TYR A 168 -11.72 -11.95 -5.11
N ALA A 169 -10.83 -12.86 -4.70
CA ALA A 169 -9.57 -12.52 -4.06
C ALA A 169 -8.40 -13.16 -4.81
N ILE A 170 -7.31 -12.41 -4.99
CA ILE A 170 -6.06 -12.96 -5.54
C ILE A 170 -5.30 -13.81 -4.51
N GLN A 171 -5.63 -13.67 -3.24
CA GLN A 171 -5.16 -14.51 -2.14
C GLN A 171 -6.28 -15.49 -1.75
N GLY A 172 -5.91 -16.63 -1.20
CA GLY A 172 -6.89 -17.64 -0.77
C GLY A 172 -7.38 -18.51 -1.92
N GLN A 173 -8.64 -18.94 -1.86
CA GLN A 173 -9.21 -19.90 -2.81
C GLN A 173 -9.36 -19.33 -4.22
N GLY A 174 -9.61 -18.01 -4.36
CA GLY A 174 -9.76 -17.36 -5.66
C GLY A 174 -8.46 -17.17 -6.44
N ALA A 175 -7.31 -17.53 -5.88
CA ALA A 175 -6.02 -17.39 -6.57
C ALA A 175 -5.95 -18.15 -7.90
N PHE A 176 -6.66 -19.27 -8.03
CA PHE A 176 -6.68 -20.07 -9.25
C PHE A 176 -7.38 -19.39 -10.44
N LEU A 177 -8.23 -18.39 -10.17
CA LEU A 177 -8.93 -17.64 -11.22
C LEU A 177 -7.96 -16.84 -12.09
N VAL A 178 -6.84 -16.40 -11.49
CA VAL A 178 -5.91 -15.44 -12.07
C VAL A 178 -4.89 -16.15 -12.96
N GLU A 179 -4.84 -15.78 -14.24
CA GLU A 179 -3.82 -16.20 -15.20
C GLU A 179 -2.54 -15.35 -15.05
N SER A 180 -2.71 -14.04 -14.97
CA SER A 180 -1.57 -13.13 -14.89
C SER A 180 -1.94 -11.78 -14.25
N VAL A 181 -0.93 -11.10 -13.72
CA VAL A 181 -1.01 -9.74 -13.21
C VAL A 181 0.06 -8.89 -13.89
N ARG A 182 -0.35 -7.75 -14.45
CA ARG A 182 0.56 -6.73 -14.97
C ARG A 182 0.43 -5.48 -14.10
N GLY A 183 1.45 -5.20 -13.32
CA GLY A 183 1.47 -4.14 -12.30
C GLY A 183 1.90 -4.68 -10.95
N SER A 184 1.37 -4.10 -9.87
CA SER A 184 1.71 -4.47 -8.50
C SER A 184 0.70 -5.47 -7.92
N TRP A 185 1.18 -6.63 -7.50
CA TRP A 185 0.37 -7.60 -6.77
C TRP A 185 -0.25 -6.99 -5.49
N SER A 186 0.50 -6.15 -4.79
CA SER A 186 0.02 -5.52 -3.55
C SER A 186 -1.12 -4.52 -3.80
N THR A 187 -1.18 -3.92 -4.99
CA THR A 187 -2.33 -3.10 -5.43
C THR A 187 -3.58 -3.95 -5.56
N VAL A 188 -3.45 -5.16 -6.14
CA VAL A 188 -4.57 -6.10 -6.26
C VAL A 188 -5.04 -6.60 -4.90
N VAL A 189 -4.12 -6.82 -3.95
CA VAL A 189 -4.45 -7.20 -2.57
C VAL A 189 -5.15 -6.06 -1.81
N GLY A 190 -4.85 -4.79 -2.18
CA GLY A 190 -5.57 -3.62 -1.66
C GLY A 190 -4.73 -2.57 -0.96
N LEU A 191 -3.39 -2.62 -1.08
CA LEU A 191 -2.49 -1.55 -0.64
C LEU A 191 -1.24 -1.54 -1.53
N PRO A 192 -1.01 -0.51 -2.36
CA PRO A 192 0.13 -0.43 -3.27
C PRO A 192 1.42 -0.08 -2.51
N VAL A 193 1.97 -1.09 -1.80
CA VAL A 193 3.05 -0.92 -0.83
C VAL A 193 4.34 -0.37 -1.43
N SER A 194 4.71 -0.80 -2.64
CA SER A 194 5.92 -0.31 -3.31
C SER A 194 5.82 1.18 -3.65
N ARG A 195 4.65 1.62 -4.12
CA ARG A 195 4.41 3.03 -4.43
C ARG A 195 4.28 3.88 -3.17
N LEU A 196 3.65 3.34 -2.13
CA LEU A 196 3.54 4.01 -0.83
C LEU A 196 4.93 4.23 -0.21
N ALA A 197 5.81 3.22 -0.26
CA ALA A 197 7.17 3.30 0.25
C ALA A 197 8.12 4.12 -0.64
N GLY A 198 7.99 3.98 -1.96
CA GLY A 198 8.97 4.48 -2.93
C GLY A 198 8.74 5.88 -3.49
N GLY A 199 7.60 6.53 -3.25
CA GLY A 199 7.37 7.86 -3.78
C GLY A 199 5.97 8.24 -4.22
N GLY A 200 4.96 7.48 -3.84
CA GLY A 200 3.55 7.89 -4.04
C GLY A 200 3.18 9.12 -3.21
N LEU A 201 3.98 9.41 -2.18
CA LEU A 201 3.91 10.61 -1.35
C LEU A 201 5.10 11.52 -1.65
N ASP A 202 4.96 12.82 -1.41
CA ASP A 202 6.05 13.79 -1.50
C ASP A 202 7.28 13.31 -0.70
N ALA A 203 8.49 13.60 -1.20
CA ALA A 203 9.76 13.16 -0.60
C ALA A 203 9.89 13.54 0.88
N SER A 204 9.30 14.67 1.31
CA SER A 204 9.26 15.11 2.71
C SER A 204 8.31 14.29 3.61
N ARG A 205 7.44 13.48 3.01
CA ARG A 205 6.34 12.75 3.66
C ARG A 205 6.44 11.24 3.52
N ARG A 206 7.55 10.73 2.99
CA ARG A 206 7.80 9.29 2.83
C ARG A 206 7.98 8.59 4.17
N LEU A 207 7.59 7.31 4.21
CA LEU A 207 8.07 6.41 5.25
C LEU A 207 9.60 6.34 5.15
N ILE A 208 10.30 6.53 6.26
CA ILE A 208 11.75 6.51 6.28
C ILE A 208 12.20 5.05 6.42
N PRO A 209 12.99 4.49 5.48
CA PRO A 209 13.57 3.16 5.66
C PRO A 209 14.39 3.10 6.95
N ALA A 210 14.22 2.04 7.74
CA ALA A 210 14.89 1.87 9.04
C ALA A 210 16.42 1.93 8.94
N VAL A 211 16.97 1.55 7.79
CA VAL A 211 18.42 1.60 7.51
C VAL A 211 18.99 3.01 7.59
N PHE A 212 18.21 4.07 7.30
CA PHE A 212 18.69 5.44 7.41
C PHE A 212 18.73 5.97 8.85
N LEU A 213 18.01 5.39 9.79
CA LEU A 213 18.00 5.83 11.18
C LEU A 213 19.21 5.30 11.96
N SER A 214 19.79 4.16 11.61
CA SER A 214 21.00 3.65 12.25
C SER A 214 22.23 4.52 11.99
N CYS A 215 22.26 5.29 10.91
CA CYS A 215 23.34 6.24 10.64
C CYS A 215 23.25 7.52 11.48
N PHE A 216 22.06 7.86 12.03
CA PHE A 216 21.85 9.08 12.83
C PHE A 216 21.89 8.87 14.34
N SER A 217 21.79 7.62 14.84
CA SER A 217 21.79 7.34 16.27
C SER A 217 23.17 7.36 16.93
N GLY A 218 24.24 7.53 16.16
CA GLY A 218 25.63 7.52 16.62
C GLY A 218 26.28 8.89 16.90
N ARG A 219 25.55 9.99 16.84
CA ARG A 219 26.13 11.33 17.12
C ARG A 219 25.30 12.13 18.12
N SER A 220 26.05 12.67 19.07
CA SER A 220 25.66 13.58 20.14
C SER A 220 24.67 14.69 19.74
N ARG A 221 23.87 15.12 20.74
CA ARG A 221 22.75 16.06 20.70
C ARG A 221 22.99 17.49 20.19
N HIS A 222 24.06 17.77 19.45
CA HIS A 222 24.34 19.09 18.92
C HIS A 222 24.77 18.97 17.45
N GLU A 223 23.85 19.12 16.56
CA GLU A 223 23.94 19.55 15.15
C GLU A 223 22.93 18.75 14.29
N ALA A 224 21.67 19.16 14.40
CA ALA A 224 20.68 18.85 13.36
C ALA A 224 20.92 19.82 12.19
N ALA A 225 21.90 19.52 11.34
CA ALA A 225 22.00 20.20 10.06
C ALA A 225 20.88 19.72 9.14
N LEU A 226 19.97 20.63 8.84
CA LEU A 226 18.89 20.49 7.90
C LEU A 226 19.48 20.35 6.48
N PHE A 227 19.68 19.13 5.98
CA PHE A 227 20.00 18.93 4.57
C PHE A 227 18.71 18.90 3.75
N ILE A 228 18.35 20.08 3.23
CA ILE A 228 17.38 20.20 2.14
C ILE A 228 18.10 19.79 0.86
N PHE A 229 17.75 18.63 0.29
CA PHE A 229 18.19 18.26 -1.05
C PHE A 229 17.26 18.90 -2.07
N PRO A 230 17.75 19.81 -2.93
CA PRO A 230 16.97 20.20 -4.10
C PRO A 230 16.98 19.07 -5.13
N SER A 231 15.85 18.91 -5.78
CA SER A 231 15.61 17.97 -6.86
C SER A 231 16.62 18.12 -8.01
N ARG A 232 17.58 17.19 -8.11
CA ARG A 232 18.22 16.70 -9.34
C ARG A 232 19.23 15.62 -8.93
N CYS A 233 18.96 14.38 -9.31
CA CYS A 233 19.91 13.28 -9.20
C CYS A 233 21.13 13.55 -10.07
N LEU A 234 22.26 13.80 -9.43
CA LEU A 234 23.57 13.57 -10.03
C LEU A 234 24.32 12.66 -9.07
N PHE A 235 24.66 11.45 -9.54
CA PHE A 235 25.56 10.55 -8.84
C PHE A 235 26.92 11.25 -8.74
N PHE A 236 27.27 11.74 -7.57
CA PHE A 236 28.64 12.05 -7.20
C PHE A 236 29.02 11.20 -5.99
N LEU A 237 29.87 10.23 -6.23
CA LEU A 237 30.70 9.59 -5.22
C LEU A 237 31.57 10.69 -4.57
N LEU A 238 31.18 11.14 -3.38
CA LEU A 238 32.09 11.89 -2.52
C LEU A 238 32.80 10.91 -1.59
N PRO A 239 34.13 10.88 -1.56
CA PRO A 239 34.89 10.03 -0.67
C PRO A 239 34.69 10.50 0.77
N CYS A 240 34.41 9.56 1.66
CA CYS A 240 34.35 9.76 3.09
C CYS A 240 35.76 10.12 3.60
N VAL A 241 36.04 11.42 3.72
CA VAL A 241 37.24 11.94 4.36
C VAL A 241 36.97 12.00 5.84
N PHE A 242 37.18 10.92 6.56
CA PHE A 242 37.58 10.88 7.97
C PHE A 242 37.78 9.41 8.38
N CYS A 243 38.88 8.84 7.94
CA CYS A 243 39.51 7.74 8.65
C CYS A 243 41.04 7.87 8.49
N THR A 244 41.62 8.75 9.27
CA THR A 244 43.07 8.79 9.45
C THR A 244 43.41 7.99 10.71
N LYS A 245 44.18 6.96 10.48
CA LYS A 245 45.13 6.23 11.32
C LYS A 245 44.84 4.74 11.45
N SER A 246 45.35 4.00 10.47
CA SER A 246 46.22 2.85 10.77
C SER A 246 46.92 2.44 9.46
N ARG A 247 48.26 2.58 9.50
CA ARG A 247 49.17 2.16 8.45
C ARG A 247 49.23 0.62 8.41
N LEU A 248 48.96 0.04 7.27
CA LEU A 248 49.60 -1.23 6.84
C LEU A 248 49.70 -1.22 5.31
N PRO A 249 50.85 -1.59 4.74
CA PRO A 249 51.10 -1.51 3.32
C PRO A 249 50.60 -2.74 2.60
N PHE A 250 49.67 -2.58 1.64
CA PHE A 250 49.32 -3.65 0.70
C PHE A 250 50.30 -3.64 -0.48
N ARG A 251 51.12 -4.67 -0.56
CA ARG A 251 52.05 -4.99 -1.65
C ARG A 251 51.24 -5.61 -2.79
N ILE A 252 51.11 -4.90 -3.90
CA ILE A 252 50.54 -5.47 -5.13
C ILE A 252 51.65 -6.26 -5.82
N SER A 253 51.49 -7.59 -5.89
CA SER A 253 52.28 -8.45 -6.76
C SER A 253 51.55 -8.61 -8.09
N LYS A 254 52.12 -8.04 -9.14
CA LYS A 254 51.81 -8.42 -10.55
C LYS A 254 52.44 -9.78 -10.83
N LYS A 255 51.63 -10.73 -11.29
CA LYS A 255 52.12 -11.77 -12.23
C LYS A 255 50.96 -12.32 -13.06
N PHE A 256 51.13 -12.17 -14.35
CA PHE A 256 50.58 -12.85 -15.55
C PHE A 256 49.09 -12.92 -15.72
#